data_fcf2772cd8e9e710463f9d30d1e921e0
#
_entry.id   fcf2772cd8e9e710463f9d30d1e921e0
#
_cell.length_a   1.000
_cell.length_b   1.000
_cell.length_c   1.000
_cell.angle_alpha   90.00
_cell.angle_beta   90.00
_cell.angle_gamma   90.00
#
_symmetry.space_group_name_H-M   'P 1'
#
loop_
_entity.id
_entity.type
_entity.pdbx_description
1 polymer ?
#
loop_
_entity_poly.entity_id
_entity_poly.type
_entity_poly.pdbx_seq_one_letter_code
_entity_poly.pdbx_strand_id
1 'polypeptide(L)'
;VRVITPYIQWAIDNGMTSISLGDERRRLEKQRYIYEQHIAGNKRQNLIKKACMAIVNGIHPYIDRIINEVQKLTQKGFIKEERIKEEKYQYIDELVTTINEYNDILALWIKMKQGSLSLNIETFELNELFELLRKGSRTFEMKRQSLEVQPTDIRVKADKALTLFMINTLAENARKYTPQGGMVKVYARQEEDYVEISVEDNGCGLSPEDVARIVGEKVYDSKAIGMSDAPDKEELRKNKGSGFGLMNCKGIIEKYRKTNDLFKVCLFNVESGLGKGSRFYFRLPAGIRKSVSVLLVVLF
;
A
#
# COMPACT_ATOMS: atom_id res chain seq x y z
N VAL A 1 11.53 54.46 -56.46
CA VAL A 1 11.96 53.05 -56.37
C VAL A 1 13.17 52.93 -55.45
N ARG A 2 14.24 53.77 -55.54
CA ARG A 2 15.46 53.67 -54.70
C ARG A 2 15.28 53.89 -53.19
N VAL A 3 14.17 54.50 -52.74
CA VAL A 3 13.93 54.79 -51.33
C VAL A 3 13.16 53.65 -50.62
N ILE A 4 12.44 52.85 -51.36
CA ILE A 4 11.57 51.78 -50.82
C ILE A 4 12.36 50.49 -50.60
N THR A 5 13.38 50.22 -51.41
CA THR A 5 14.14 48.98 -51.38
C THR A 5 14.76 48.66 -49.99
N PRO A 6 15.39 49.63 -49.28
CA PRO A 6 15.96 49.37 -47.98
C PRO A 6 14.93 48.98 -46.91
N TYR A 7 13.69 49.54 -46.96
CA TYR A 7 12.60 49.21 -46.05
C TYR A 7 12.04 47.82 -46.29
N ILE A 8 11.94 47.43 -47.57
CA ILE A 8 11.51 46.09 -47.95
C ILE A 8 12.55 45.07 -47.47
N GLN A 9 13.82 45.34 -47.74
CA GLN A 9 14.90 44.46 -47.26
C GLN A 9 14.93 44.34 -45.74
N TRP A 10 14.82 45.47 -45.03
CA TRP A 10 14.76 45.50 -43.60
C TRP A 10 13.53 44.70 -43.06
N ALA A 11 12.36 44.83 -43.67
CA ALA A 11 11.15 44.11 -43.31
C ALA A 11 11.29 42.57 -43.53
N ILE A 12 11.92 42.19 -44.65
CA ILE A 12 12.21 40.79 -44.96
C ILE A 12 13.20 40.23 -43.95
N ASP A 13 14.29 40.92 -43.65
CA ASP A 13 15.31 40.49 -42.70
C ASP A 13 14.74 40.36 -41.28
N ASN A 14 13.92 41.31 -40.85
CA ASN A 14 13.21 41.20 -39.54
C ASN A 14 12.18 40.09 -39.53
N GLY A 15 11.47 39.86 -40.61
CA GLY A 15 10.52 38.75 -40.72
C GLY A 15 11.24 37.39 -40.66
N MET A 16 12.33 37.25 -41.40
CA MET A 16 13.18 36.04 -41.37
C MET A 16 13.82 35.84 -39.99
N THR A 17 14.30 36.90 -39.34
CA THR A 17 14.85 36.82 -37.98
C THR A 17 13.77 36.38 -36.96
N SER A 18 12.55 36.91 -37.08
CA SER A 18 11.43 36.55 -36.24
C SER A 18 11.03 35.08 -36.43
N ILE A 19 11.01 34.59 -37.69
CA ILE A 19 10.74 33.18 -38.00
C ILE A 19 11.80 32.27 -37.40
N SER A 20 13.10 32.64 -37.60
CA SER A 20 14.23 31.89 -37.06
C SER A 20 14.21 31.82 -35.51
N LEU A 21 13.90 32.94 -34.84
CA LEU A 21 13.76 32.98 -33.38
C LEU A 21 12.58 32.12 -32.91
N GLY A 22 11.47 32.13 -33.67
CA GLY A 22 10.32 31.30 -33.38
C GLY A 22 10.60 29.78 -33.49
N ASP A 23 11.41 29.40 -34.49
CA ASP A 23 11.84 28.02 -34.68
C ASP A 23 12.83 27.58 -33.61
N GLU A 24 13.80 28.41 -33.24
CA GLU A 24 14.75 28.11 -32.17
C GLU A 24 14.03 28.01 -30.80
N ARG A 25 13.06 28.89 -30.52
CA ARG A 25 12.22 28.79 -29.34
C ARG A 25 11.48 27.46 -29.29
N ARG A 26 10.82 27.02 -30.37
CA ARG A 26 10.14 25.72 -30.45
C ARG A 26 11.10 24.56 -30.23
N ARG A 27 12.30 24.64 -30.77
CA ARG A 27 13.37 23.65 -30.60
C ARG A 27 13.79 23.55 -29.13
N LEU A 28 14.03 24.68 -28.47
CA LEU A 28 14.40 24.73 -27.05
C LEU A 28 13.27 24.25 -26.13
N GLU A 29 12.03 24.59 -26.42
CA GLU A 29 10.87 24.09 -25.68
C GLU A 29 10.75 22.54 -25.79
N LYS A 30 10.98 22.00 -26.99
CA LYS A 30 11.00 20.54 -27.20
C LYS A 30 12.16 19.86 -26.48
N GLN A 31 13.34 20.44 -26.50
CA GLN A 31 14.48 19.93 -25.72
C GLN A 31 14.24 19.99 -24.23
N ARG A 32 13.69 21.10 -23.72
CA ARG A 32 13.32 21.23 -22.30
C ARG A 32 12.34 20.14 -21.90
N TYR A 33 11.30 19.90 -22.69
CA TYR A 33 10.34 18.82 -22.43
C TYR A 33 11.01 17.45 -22.35
N ILE A 34 11.92 17.13 -23.27
CA ILE A 34 12.68 15.87 -23.26
C ILE A 34 13.54 15.75 -21.99
N TYR A 35 14.25 16.82 -21.61
CA TYR A 35 15.05 16.81 -20.36
C TYR A 35 14.19 16.66 -19.13
N GLU A 36 13.03 17.31 -19.05
CA GLU A 36 12.10 17.15 -17.93
C GLU A 36 11.60 15.70 -17.82
N GLN A 37 11.31 15.04 -18.94
CA GLN A 37 10.94 13.62 -18.97
C GLN A 37 12.10 12.71 -18.51
N HIS A 38 13.32 12.99 -18.94
CA HIS A 38 14.52 12.26 -18.50
C HIS A 38 14.77 12.43 -17.00
N ILE A 39 14.66 13.65 -16.48
CA ILE A 39 14.81 13.92 -15.05
C ILE A 39 13.72 13.18 -14.24
N ALA A 40 12.48 13.20 -14.70
CA ALA A 40 11.39 12.48 -14.06
C ALA A 40 11.61 10.96 -14.08
N GLY A 41 12.09 10.41 -15.21
CA GLY A 41 12.47 9.00 -15.36
C GLY A 41 13.58 8.60 -14.39
N ASN A 42 14.65 9.39 -14.34
CA ASN A 42 15.79 9.14 -13.45
C ASN A 42 15.38 9.22 -11.96
N LYS A 43 14.54 10.20 -11.58
CA LYS A 43 13.99 10.29 -10.21
C LYS A 43 13.18 9.04 -9.86
N ARG A 44 12.36 8.54 -10.80
CA ARG A 44 11.57 7.32 -10.61
C ARG A 44 12.48 6.10 -10.43
N GLN A 45 13.49 5.92 -11.28
CA GLN A 45 14.44 4.80 -11.15
C GLN A 45 15.23 4.86 -9.84
N ASN A 46 15.71 6.03 -9.44
CA ASN A 46 16.42 6.21 -8.18
C ASN A 46 15.53 5.90 -6.98
N LEU A 47 14.25 6.25 -7.03
CA LEU A 47 13.30 5.91 -5.97
C LEU A 47 13.09 4.40 -5.87
N ILE A 48 12.94 3.71 -7.02
CA ILE A 48 12.82 2.24 -7.06
C ILE A 48 14.08 1.59 -6.49
N LYS A 49 15.26 2.04 -6.92
CA LYS A 49 16.54 1.51 -6.42
C LYS A 49 16.69 1.68 -4.91
N LYS A 50 16.38 2.86 -4.38
CA LYS A 50 16.42 3.13 -2.93
C LYS A 50 15.44 2.24 -2.15
N ALA A 51 14.22 2.05 -2.65
CA ALA A 51 13.23 1.19 -2.00
C ALA A 51 13.67 -0.29 -2.02
N CYS A 52 14.19 -0.78 -3.15
CA CYS A 52 14.74 -2.13 -3.22
C CYS A 52 15.87 -2.33 -2.19
N MET A 53 16.79 -1.36 -2.09
CA MET A 53 17.86 -1.42 -1.09
C MET A 53 17.35 -1.40 0.36
N ALA A 54 16.35 -0.58 0.65
CA ALA A 54 15.76 -0.52 1.99
C ALA A 54 15.10 -1.84 2.40
N ILE A 55 14.42 -2.51 1.44
CA ILE A 55 13.78 -3.81 1.69
C ILE A 55 14.82 -4.91 1.81
N VAL A 56 15.82 -4.95 0.93
CA VAL A 56 16.93 -5.91 1.06
C VAL A 56 17.60 -5.76 2.43
N ASN A 57 17.90 -4.54 2.86
CA ASN A 57 18.46 -4.28 4.18
C ASN A 57 17.50 -4.66 5.32
N GLY A 58 16.18 -4.54 5.11
CA GLY A 58 15.16 -4.96 6.07
C GLY A 58 15.01 -6.48 6.19
N ILE A 59 15.29 -7.23 5.11
CA ILE A 59 15.22 -8.70 5.09
C ILE A 59 16.48 -9.34 5.70
N HIS A 60 17.66 -8.76 5.53
CA HIS A 60 18.93 -9.31 6.04
C HIS A 60 18.87 -9.77 7.51
N PRO A 61 18.34 -8.98 8.47
CA PRO A 61 18.29 -9.41 9.87
C PRO A 61 17.45 -10.68 10.09
N TYR A 62 16.43 -10.92 9.25
CA TYR A 62 15.62 -12.15 9.34
C TYR A 62 16.39 -13.34 8.81
N ILE A 63 17.13 -13.19 7.71
CA ILE A 63 18.02 -14.23 7.17
C ILE A 63 19.09 -14.61 8.19
N ASP A 64 19.75 -13.63 8.81
CA ASP A 64 20.76 -13.87 9.84
C ASP A 64 20.20 -14.63 11.04
N ARG A 65 18.98 -14.30 11.48
CA ARG A 65 18.29 -15.01 12.55
C ARG A 65 17.98 -16.45 12.16
N ILE A 66 17.50 -16.70 10.92
CA ILE A 66 17.24 -18.05 10.42
C ILE A 66 18.55 -18.86 10.43
N ILE A 67 19.63 -18.32 9.88
CA ILE A 67 20.94 -18.96 9.86
C ILE A 67 21.39 -19.33 11.27
N ASN A 68 21.28 -18.40 12.22
CA ASN A 68 21.65 -18.63 13.62
C ASN A 68 20.81 -19.74 14.27
N GLU A 69 19.50 -19.76 14.04
CA GLU A 69 18.63 -20.80 14.61
C GLU A 69 18.88 -22.17 13.96
N VAL A 70 19.09 -22.23 12.64
CA VAL A 70 19.47 -23.47 11.94
C VAL A 70 20.83 -24.00 12.45
N GLN A 71 21.83 -23.13 12.66
CA GLN A 71 23.12 -23.52 13.23
C GLN A 71 22.97 -24.12 14.63
N LYS A 72 22.11 -23.53 15.49
CA LYS A 72 21.82 -24.09 16.82
C LYS A 72 21.14 -25.45 16.75
N LEU A 73 20.25 -25.67 15.78
CA LEU A 73 19.59 -26.96 15.55
C LEU A 73 20.54 -28.04 15.04
N THR A 74 21.57 -27.66 14.25
CA THR A 74 22.52 -28.60 13.65
C THR A 74 23.70 -28.96 14.57
N GLN A 75 23.97 -28.16 15.61
CA GLN A 75 25.03 -28.46 16.57
C GLN A 75 24.68 -29.70 17.41
N LYS A 76 25.44 -30.78 17.23
CA LYS A 76 25.28 -32.04 17.97
C LYS A 76 25.35 -31.80 19.48
N GLY A 77 24.27 -32.12 20.19
CA GLY A 77 24.24 -32.10 21.67
C GLY A 77 23.55 -30.90 22.30
N PHE A 78 23.19 -29.88 21.57
CA PHE A 78 22.65 -28.64 22.16
C PHE A 78 21.16 -28.68 22.50
N ILE A 79 20.35 -29.54 21.84
CA ILE A 79 18.91 -29.64 22.07
C ILE A 79 18.51 -31.11 22.21
N LYS A 80 18.26 -31.57 23.44
CA LYS A 80 17.78 -32.92 23.74
C LYS A 80 16.26 -33.02 23.78
N GLU A 81 15.56 -31.91 23.98
CA GLU A 81 14.10 -31.88 24.08
C GLU A 81 13.42 -31.60 22.73
N GLU A 82 12.54 -32.50 22.32
CA GLU A 82 11.77 -32.40 21.08
C GLU A 82 10.91 -31.13 21.01
N ARG A 83 10.40 -30.70 22.16
CA ARG A 83 9.60 -29.47 22.31
C ARG A 83 10.39 -28.21 21.94
N ILE A 84 11.66 -28.13 22.34
CA ILE A 84 12.52 -26.98 22.03
C ILE A 84 12.86 -26.94 20.52
N LYS A 85 13.02 -28.10 19.90
CA LYS A 85 13.19 -28.18 18.44
C LYS A 85 11.96 -27.65 17.70
N GLU A 86 10.77 -28.09 18.11
CA GLU A 86 9.51 -27.65 17.52
C GLU A 86 9.30 -26.14 17.63
N GLU A 87 9.55 -25.56 18.80
CA GLU A 87 9.50 -24.11 19.01
C GLU A 87 10.47 -23.36 18.08
N LYS A 88 11.65 -23.90 17.82
CA LYS A 88 12.63 -23.30 16.90
C LYS A 88 12.21 -23.44 15.43
N TYR A 89 11.65 -24.56 15.02
CA TYR A 89 11.11 -24.72 13.68
C TYR A 89 9.95 -23.76 13.43
N GLN A 90 9.05 -23.60 14.40
CA GLN A 90 7.97 -22.64 14.32
C GLN A 90 8.48 -21.19 14.19
N TYR A 91 9.51 -20.83 14.95
CA TYR A 91 10.14 -19.52 14.86
C TYR A 91 10.81 -19.29 13.49
N ILE A 92 11.48 -20.30 12.92
CA ILE A 92 12.06 -20.21 11.58
C ILE A 92 10.95 -20.02 10.54
N ASP A 93 9.85 -20.75 10.65
CA ASP A 93 8.71 -20.64 9.75
C ASP A 93 8.09 -19.24 9.78
N GLU A 94 7.95 -18.63 10.97
CA GLU A 94 7.52 -17.23 11.12
C GLU A 94 8.48 -16.26 10.42
N LEU A 95 9.78 -16.46 10.53
CA LEU A 95 10.77 -15.61 9.88
C LEU A 95 10.70 -15.74 8.35
N VAL A 96 10.53 -16.96 7.83
CA VAL A 96 10.36 -17.22 6.39
C VAL A 96 9.08 -16.58 5.88
N THR A 97 7.99 -16.72 6.61
CA THR A 97 6.70 -16.09 6.28
C THR A 97 6.85 -14.57 6.21
N THR A 98 7.51 -13.97 7.18
CA THR A 98 7.79 -12.52 7.20
C THR A 98 8.60 -12.08 5.98
N ILE A 99 9.62 -12.85 5.58
CA ILE A 99 10.42 -12.54 4.37
C ILE A 99 9.55 -12.60 3.11
N ASN A 100 8.69 -13.60 2.98
CA ASN A 100 7.79 -13.72 1.83
C ASN A 100 6.80 -12.55 1.76
N GLU A 101 6.24 -12.12 2.88
CA GLU A 101 5.39 -10.93 2.95
C GLU A 101 6.12 -9.67 2.47
N TYR A 102 7.38 -9.46 2.88
CA TYR A 102 8.20 -8.35 2.37
C TYR A 102 8.41 -8.42 0.85
N ASN A 103 8.65 -9.62 0.31
CA ASN A 103 8.83 -9.82 -1.13
C ASN A 103 7.54 -9.49 -1.90
N ASP A 104 6.38 -9.93 -1.43
CA ASP A 104 5.09 -9.65 -2.07
C ASP A 104 4.75 -8.15 -2.04
N ILE A 105 4.98 -7.51 -0.90
CA ILE A 105 4.83 -6.06 -0.73
C ILE A 105 5.73 -5.31 -1.71
N LEU A 106 7.00 -5.74 -1.86
CA LEU A 106 7.95 -5.15 -2.78
C LEU A 106 7.51 -5.32 -4.24
N ALA A 107 7.14 -6.54 -4.63
CA ALA A 107 6.71 -6.84 -5.98
C ALA A 107 5.51 -5.99 -6.40
N LEU A 108 4.52 -5.86 -5.53
CA LEU A 108 3.36 -5.02 -5.74
C LEU A 108 3.74 -3.52 -5.84
N TRP A 109 4.61 -3.06 -4.95
CA TRP A 109 5.09 -1.68 -4.97
C TRP A 109 5.84 -1.34 -6.28
N ILE A 110 6.70 -2.24 -6.76
CA ILE A 110 7.41 -2.08 -8.03
C ILE A 110 6.40 -1.98 -9.19
N LYS A 111 5.42 -2.88 -9.27
CA LYS A 111 4.37 -2.86 -10.29
C LYS A 111 3.59 -1.55 -10.28
N MET A 112 3.24 -1.03 -9.11
CA MET A 112 2.57 0.27 -8.99
C MET A 112 3.47 1.42 -9.48
N LYS A 113 4.74 1.42 -9.12
CA LYS A 113 5.69 2.46 -9.52
C LYS A 113 6.01 2.46 -11.01
N GLN A 114 6.06 1.30 -11.61
CA GLN A 114 6.23 1.15 -13.06
C GLN A 114 4.96 1.50 -13.85
N GLY A 115 3.82 1.63 -13.16
CA GLY A 115 2.52 1.80 -13.81
C GLY A 115 2.00 0.53 -14.47
N SER A 116 2.66 -0.60 -14.23
CA SER A 116 2.32 -1.92 -14.82
C SER A 116 1.28 -2.71 -14.02
N LEU A 117 0.79 -2.16 -12.91
CA LEU A 117 -0.29 -2.79 -12.15
C LEU A 117 -1.57 -2.76 -12.98
N SER A 118 -2.01 -3.92 -13.46
CA SER A 118 -3.33 -4.14 -14.05
C SER A 118 -4.33 -4.52 -12.95
N LEU A 119 -5.58 -4.10 -13.10
CA LEU A 119 -6.68 -4.49 -12.21
C LEU A 119 -7.52 -5.55 -12.92
N ASN A 120 -7.71 -6.70 -12.27
CA ASN A 120 -8.64 -7.74 -12.71
C ASN A 120 -9.96 -7.54 -11.96
N ILE A 121 -10.86 -6.73 -12.52
CA ILE A 121 -12.13 -6.36 -11.88
C ILE A 121 -13.16 -7.46 -12.08
N GLU A 122 -13.61 -8.05 -10.99
CA GLU A 122 -14.67 -9.04 -10.94
C GLU A 122 -15.66 -8.76 -9.80
N THR A 123 -16.82 -9.40 -9.82
CA THR A 123 -17.77 -9.36 -8.71
C THR A 123 -17.69 -10.67 -7.95
N PHE A 124 -17.35 -10.61 -6.67
CA PHE A 124 -17.17 -11.79 -5.81
C PHE A 124 -17.80 -11.60 -4.43
N GLU A 125 -17.99 -12.71 -3.73
CA GLU A 125 -18.48 -12.73 -2.35
C GLU A 125 -17.33 -12.45 -1.38
N LEU A 126 -17.50 -11.42 -0.55
CA LEU A 126 -16.44 -10.99 0.36
C LEU A 126 -16.14 -12.07 1.42
N ASN A 127 -17.13 -12.90 1.77
CA ASN A 127 -16.94 -13.98 2.72
C ASN A 127 -15.89 -15.00 2.28
N GLU A 128 -15.66 -15.20 0.98
CA GLU A 128 -14.59 -16.08 0.49
C GLU A 128 -13.21 -15.61 0.99
N LEU A 129 -12.97 -14.29 1.00
CA LEU A 129 -11.73 -13.71 1.50
C LEU A 129 -11.66 -13.76 3.03
N PHE A 130 -12.80 -13.57 3.71
CA PHE A 130 -12.90 -13.66 5.15
C PHE A 130 -12.62 -15.08 5.66
N GLU A 131 -13.05 -16.11 4.91
CA GLU A 131 -12.68 -17.51 5.22
C GLU A 131 -11.18 -17.76 5.09
N LEU A 132 -10.53 -17.20 4.08
CA LEU A 132 -9.06 -17.30 3.95
C LEU A 132 -8.35 -16.67 5.15
N LEU A 133 -8.82 -15.51 5.60
CA LEU A 133 -8.27 -14.85 6.79
C LEU A 133 -8.51 -15.69 8.06
N ARG A 134 -9.70 -16.30 8.25
CA ARG A 134 -9.98 -17.18 9.39
C ARG A 134 -9.04 -18.38 9.43
N LYS A 135 -8.72 -18.98 8.29
CA LYS A 135 -7.75 -20.09 8.20
C LYS A 135 -6.34 -19.68 8.66
N GLY A 136 -5.99 -18.39 8.52
CA GLY A 136 -4.74 -17.81 9.00
C GLY A 136 -4.74 -17.38 10.48
N SER A 137 -5.81 -17.65 11.26
CA SER A 137 -5.96 -17.21 12.65
C SER A 137 -4.88 -17.71 13.61
N ARG A 138 -4.22 -18.82 13.27
CA ARG A 138 -3.15 -19.41 14.10
C ARG A 138 -2.05 -18.43 14.51
N THR A 139 -1.69 -17.47 13.66
CA THR A 139 -0.68 -16.45 13.96
C THR A 139 -1.12 -15.49 15.06
N PHE A 140 -2.42 -15.24 15.20
CA PHE A 140 -3.02 -14.46 16.28
C PHE A 140 -3.05 -15.27 17.60
N GLU A 141 -3.44 -16.55 17.53
CA GLU A 141 -3.48 -17.47 18.67
C GLU A 141 -2.09 -17.64 19.30
N MET A 142 -1.04 -17.78 18.49
CA MET A 142 0.35 -17.85 18.96
C MET A 142 0.75 -16.61 19.77
N LYS A 143 0.22 -15.45 19.41
CA LYS A 143 0.41 -14.20 20.15
C LYS A 143 -0.60 -14.00 21.28
N ARG A 144 -1.45 -15.00 21.54
CA ARG A 144 -2.56 -14.96 22.52
C ARG A 144 -3.52 -13.79 22.27
N GLN A 145 -3.77 -13.50 21.01
CA GLN A 145 -4.74 -12.51 20.54
C GLN A 145 -5.98 -13.23 20.00
N SER A 146 -7.15 -12.60 20.07
CA SER A 146 -8.35 -13.09 19.40
C SER A 146 -8.53 -12.41 18.07
N LEU A 147 -8.84 -13.21 17.03
CA LEU A 147 -9.26 -12.72 15.72
C LEU A 147 -10.75 -13.02 15.53
N GLU A 148 -11.58 -11.99 15.47
CA GLU A 148 -13.00 -12.08 15.16
C GLU A 148 -13.25 -11.64 13.73
N VAL A 149 -13.63 -12.54 12.84
CA VAL A 149 -14.01 -12.21 11.46
C VAL A 149 -15.50 -12.43 11.31
N GLN A 150 -16.26 -11.35 11.12
CA GLN A 150 -17.71 -11.42 10.98
C GLN A 150 -18.09 -12.04 9.62
N PRO A 151 -18.96 -13.06 9.58
CA PRO A 151 -19.46 -13.59 8.33
C PRO A 151 -20.31 -12.54 7.60
N THR A 152 -20.33 -12.59 6.27
CA THR A 152 -21.05 -11.62 5.45
C THR A 152 -21.51 -12.25 4.12
N ASP A 153 -22.65 -11.81 3.62
CA ASP A 153 -23.18 -12.13 2.29
C ASP A 153 -22.92 -11.03 1.24
N ILE A 154 -22.17 -10.01 1.66
CA ILE A 154 -21.88 -8.84 0.85
C ILE A 154 -21.01 -9.23 -0.36
N ARG A 155 -21.38 -8.69 -1.53
CA ARG A 155 -20.59 -8.79 -2.76
C ARG A 155 -19.95 -7.46 -3.10
N VAL A 156 -18.70 -7.51 -3.58
CA VAL A 156 -17.93 -6.34 -4.00
C VAL A 156 -17.52 -6.48 -5.46
N LYS A 157 -17.34 -5.34 -6.14
CA LYS A 157 -16.80 -5.30 -7.51
C LYS A 157 -15.41 -4.70 -7.47
N ALA A 158 -14.39 -5.59 -7.51
CA ALA A 158 -12.99 -5.19 -7.34
C ALA A 158 -12.05 -6.28 -7.87
N ASP A 159 -10.76 -6.08 -7.74
CA ASP A 159 -9.75 -7.12 -7.91
C ASP A 159 -9.66 -7.95 -6.62
N LYS A 160 -9.99 -9.24 -6.73
CA LYS A 160 -10.09 -10.16 -5.60
C LYS A 160 -8.74 -10.33 -4.88
N ALA A 161 -7.64 -10.48 -5.65
CA ALA A 161 -6.31 -10.66 -5.09
C ALA A 161 -5.82 -9.41 -4.36
N LEU A 162 -6.03 -8.21 -4.93
CA LEU A 162 -5.65 -6.96 -4.29
C LEU A 162 -6.52 -6.65 -3.07
N THR A 163 -7.79 -7.05 -3.09
CA THR A 163 -8.69 -6.91 -1.93
C THR A 163 -8.20 -7.80 -0.77
N LEU A 164 -7.86 -9.07 -1.05
CA LEU A 164 -7.28 -9.97 -0.05
C LEU A 164 -5.96 -9.41 0.50
N PHE A 165 -5.08 -8.92 -0.37
CA PHE A 165 -3.83 -8.27 0.04
C PHE A 165 -4.07 -7.11 1.00
N MET A 166 -5.04 -6.23 0.73
CA MET A 166 -5.37 -5.12 1.62
C MET A 166 -5.89 -5.61 2.97
N ILE A 167 -6.79 -6.59 2.99
CA ILE A 167 -7.33 -7.17 4.23
C ILE A 167 -6.20 -7.77 5.07
N ASN A 168 -5.35 -8.61 4.48
CA ASN A 168 -4.23 -9.24 5.17
C ASN A 168 -3.24 -8.19 5.72
N THR A 169 -2.91 -7.18 4.92
CA THR A 169 -2.03 -6.09 5.35
C THR A 169 -2.56 -5.36 6.58
N LEU A 170 -3.86 -5.07 6.61
CA LEU A 170 -4.49 -4.40 7.75
C LEU A 170 -4.58 -5.33 8.97
N ALA A 171 -4.92 -6.61 8.77
CA ALA A 171 -4.98 -7.60 9.83
C ALA A 171 -3.62 -7.85 10.48
N GLU A 172 -2.54 -7.95 9.68
CA GLU A 172 -1.17 -8.08 10.18
C GLU A 172 -0.70 -6.83 10.93
N ASN A 173 -1.06 -5.64 10.47
CA ASN A 173 -0.79 -4.42 11.22
C ASN A 173 -1.52 -4.43 12.57
N ALA A 174 -2.80 -4.79 12.60
CA ALA A 174 -3.57 -4.92 13.82
C ALA A 174 -2.91 -5.95 14.78
N ARG A 175 -2.57 -7.15 14.27
CA ARG A 175 -1.85 -8.17 15.04
C ARG A 175 -0.55 -7.65 15.64
N LYS A 176 0.21 -6.86 14.88
CA LYS A 176 1.51 -6.32 15.32
C LYS A 176 1.38 -5.36 16.48
N TYR A 177 0.40 -4.47 16.44
CA TYR A 177 0.24 -3.36 17.39
C TYR A 177 -0.76 -3.64 18.52
N THR A 178 -1.42 -4.78 18.49
CA THR A 178 -2.28 -5.27 19.57
C THR A 178 -1.44 -6.06 20.59
N PRO A 179 -1.58 -5.81 21.91
CA PRO A 179 -0.89 -6.56 22.95
C PRO A 179 -1.43 -7.99 23.07
N GLN A 180 -0.75 -8.82 23.85
CA GLN A 180 -1.27 -10.13 24.27
C GLN A 180 -2.59 -9.97 24.99
N GLY A 181 -3.56 -10.86 24.73
CA GLY A 181 -4.92 -10.77 25.27
C GLY A 181 -5.81 -9.77 24.55
N GLY A 182 -5.28 -9.05 23.56
CA GLY A 182 -6.06 -8.12 22.78
C GLY A 182 -6.89 -8.80 21.68
N MET A 183 -7.70 -8.00 21.01
CA MET A 183 -8.67 -8.43 20.01
C MET A 183 -8.49 -7.67 18.71
N VAL A 184 -8.61 -8.39 17.60
CA VAL A 184 -8.68 -7.84 16.24
C VAL A 184 -10.01 -8.30 15.63
N LYS A 185 -10.76 -7.35 15.08
CA LYS A 185 -12.07 -7.57 14.47
C LYS A 185 -12.07 -7.17 13.02
N VAL A 186 -12.57 -8.04 12.15
CA VAL A 186 -12.71 -7.80 10.71
C VAL A 186 -14.15 -7.92 10.31
N TYR A 187 -14.70 -6.89 9.67
CA TYR A 187 -16.10 -6.86 9.28
C TYR A 187 -16.31 -5.98 8.05
N ALA A 188 -17.47 -6.10 7.43
CA ALA A 188 -17.87 -5.27 6.32
C ALA A 188 -19.26 -4.67 6.56
N ARG A 189 -19.49 -3.47 6.01
CA ARG A 189 -20.79 -2.81 5.96
C ARG A 189 -21.07 -2.39 4.54
N GLN A 190 -22.28 -2.65 4.08
CA GLN A 190 -22.73 -2.23 2.76
C GLN A 190 -23.61 -1.01 2.88
N GLU A 191 -23.22 0.02 2.18
CA GLU A 191 -23.99 1.21 1.87
C GLU A 191 -24.60 1.11 0.46
N GLU A 192 -25.26 2.16 0.00
CA GLU A 192 -25.95 2.15 -1.30
C GLU A 192 -25.02 1.86 -2.49
N ASP A 193 -23.91 2.57 -2.57
CA ASP A 193 -22.97 2.51 -3.70
C ASP A 193 -21.64 1.81 -3.38
N TYR A 194 -21.32 1.59 -2.11
CA TYR A 194 -20.04 1.03 -1.69
C TYR A 194 -20.16 0.04 -0.54
N VAL A 195 -19.13 -0.73 -0.40
CA VAL A 195 -18.89 -1.61 0.76
C VAL A 195 -17.66 -1.08 1.50
N GLU A 196 -17.80 -0.84 2.79
CA GLU A 196 -16.70 -0.50 3.69
C GLU A 196 -16.22 -1.75 4.40
N ILE A 197 -14.95 -2.08 4.22
CA ILE A 197 -14.26 -3.22 4.85
C ILE A 197 -13.36 -2.65 5.93
N SER A 198 -13.54 -3.09 7.16
CA SER A 198 -12.86 -2.57 8.35
C SER A 198 -12.07 -3.65 9.06
N VAL A 199 -10.88 -3.26 9.52
CA VAL A 199 -10.07 -4.00 10.48
C VAL A 199 -9.88 -3.12 11.70
N GLU A 200 -10.39 -3.57 12.83
CA GLU A 200 -10.41 -2.83 14.10
C GLU A 200 -9.61 -3.60 15.14
N ASP A 201 -8.78 -2.90 15.90
CA ASP A 201 -7.98 -3.44 16.98
C ASP A 201 -8.15 -2.62 18.27
N ASN A 202 -7.92 -3.26 19.40
CA ASN A 202 -7.85 -2.62 20.71
C ASN A 202 -6.41 -2.42 21.19
N GLY A 203 -5.49 -2.16 20.27
CA GLY A 203 -4.07 -1.97 20.52
C GLY A 203 -3.71 -0.58 21.06
N CYS A 204 -2.46 -0.19 20.88
CA CYS A 204 -1.91 1.06 21.41
C CYS A 204 -2.51 2.33 20.76
N GLY A 205 -3.17 2.20 19.61
CA GLY A 205 -3.67 3.32 18.85
C GLY A 205 -2.58 4.21 18.24
N LEU A 206 -3.00 5.29 17.60
CA LEU A 206 -2.15 6.25 16.90
C LEU A 206 -2.33 7.65 17.46
N SER A 207 -1.28 8.47 17.40
CA SER A 207 -1.37 9.90 17.68
C SER A 207 -2.13 10.64 16.56
N PRO A 208 -2.74 11.80 16.85
CA PRO A 208 -3.38 12.60 15.80
C PRO A 208 -2.42 12.96 14.65
N GLU A 209 -1.14 13.20 14.95
CA GLU A 209 -0.10 13.49 13.98
C GLU A 209 0.17 12.28 13.08
N ASP A 210 0.22 11.06 13.66
CA ASP A 210 0.40 9.82 12.89
C ASP A 210 -0.81 9.54 12.00
N VAL A 211 -2.03 9.75 12.51
CA VAL A 211 -3.27 9.65 11.72
C VAL A 211 -3.24 10.63 10.55
N ALA A 212 -2.94 11.92 10.82
CA ALA A 212 -2.84 12.94 9.78
C ALA A 212 -1.78 12.58 8.73
N ARG A 213 -0.64 12.02 9.16
CA ARG A 213 0.42 11.55 8.27
C ARG A 213 -0.05 10.39 7.41
N ILE A 214 -0.65 9.36 7.99
CA ILE A 214 -1.15 8.18 7.26
C ILE A 214 -2.20 8.59 6.23
N VAL A 215 -3.12 9.49 6.58
CA VAL A 215 -4.18 9.95 5.67
C VAL A 215 -3.66 10.95 4.63
N GLY A 216 -2.84 11.91 5.06
CA GLY A 216 -2.41 13.07 4.25
C GLY A 216 -1.19 12.84 3.37
N GLU A 217 -0.31 11.87 3.68
CA GLU A 217 0.90 11.63 2.90
C GLU A 217 0.56 11.15 1.49
N LYS A 218 1.15 11.83 0.50
CA LYS A 218 1.13 11.34 -0.88
C LYS A 218 1.79 9.95 -0.91
N VAL A 219 1.14 9.01 -1.57
CA VAL A 219 1.53 7.58 -1.68
C VAL A 219 3.01 7.38 -2.10
N TYR A 220 3.71 8.46 -2.43
CA TYR A 220 5.03 8.43 -3.05
C TYR A 220 6.05 9.37 -2.43
N ASP A 221 5.83 9.86 -1.22
CA ASP A 221 6.85 10.68 -0.54
C ASP A 221 7.95 9.77 0.02
N SER A 222 9.20 10.03 -0.37
CA SER A 222 10.37 9.26 0.08
C SER A 222 10.61 9.36 1.60
N LYS A 223 10.09 10.41 2.25
CA LYS A 223 10.16 10.58 3.71
C LYS A 223 9.21 9.63 4.45
N ALA A 224 8.07 9.26 3.84
CA ALA A 224 7.10 8.31 4.39
C ALA A 224 7.63 6.88 4.44
N ILE A 225 8.65 6.55 3.64
CA ILE A 225 9.26 5.22 3.52
C ILE A 225 10.21 4.91 4.71
N GLY A 226 10.30 5.78 5.71
CA GLY A 226 11.23 5.59 6.83
C GLY A 226 12.70 5.77 6.47
N MET A 227 12.98 6.41 5.34
CA MET A 227 14.30 6.77 4.85
C MET A 227 14.77 8.12 5.40
N SER A 228 14.39 8.52 6.60
CA SER A 228 15.03 9.66 7.24
C SER A 228 16.42 9.22 7.70
N ASP A 229 17.44 9.87 7.19
CA ASP A 229 18.86 9.72 7.58
C ASP A 229 19.15 10.21 9.02
N ALA A 230 18.20 10.12 9.92
CA ALA A 230 18.43 10.44 11.33
C ALA A 230 19.07 9.23 12.02
N PRO A 231 20.34 9.32 12.41
CA PRO A 231 20.93 8.35 13.33
C PRO A 231 20.31 8.63 14.69
N ASP A 232 19.76 7.65 15.30
CA ASP A 232 19.53 7.46 16.71
C ASP A 232 18.13 7.01 17.08
N LYS A 233 18.16 5.81 17.59
CA LYS A 233 17.41 5.09 18.61
C LYS A 233 17.10 3.68 18.14
N GLU A 234 18.01 2.79 18.43
CA GLU A 234 17.94 1.35 18.13
C GLU A 234 16.70 0.66 18.75
N GLU A 235 16.16 1.19 19.84
CA GLU A 235 14.93 0.65 20.47
C GLU A 235 13.65 0.98 19.71
N LEU A 236 13.59 2.12 19.00
CA LEU A 236 12.44 2.51 18.16
C LEU A 236 12.39 1.76 16.82
N ARG A 237 13.52 1.18 16.39
CA ARG A 237 13.60 0.40 15.15
C ARG A 237 13.00 -1.00 15.27
N LYS A 238 12.97 -1.60 16.47
CA LYS A 238 12.44 -2.96 16.67
C LYS A 238 10.94 -3.11 16.44
N ASN A 239 10.18 -2.01 16.48
CA ASN A 239 8.72 -2.01 16.32
C ASN A 239 8.17 -1.21 15.15
N LYS A 240 9.00 -0.49 14.39
CA LYS A 240 8.53 0.22 13.18
C LYS A 240 8.45 -0.75 12.01
N GLY A 241 7.24 -1.10 11.59
CA GLY A 241 7.02 -1.73 10.29
C GLY A 241 7.53 -0.82 9.17
N SER A 242 7.84 -1.41 8.02
CA SER A 242 8.37 -0.70 6.84
C SER A 242 7.48 0.42 6.31
N GLY A 243 6.23 0.53 6.77
CA GLY A 243 5.23 1.48 6.25
C GLY A 243 4.73 1.16 4.84
N PHE A 244 5.39 0.23 4.14
CA PHE A 244 5.08 -0.12 2.74
C PHE A 244 3.70 -0.74 2.57
N GLY A 245 3.22 -1.53 3.53
CA GLY A 245 1.92 -2.19 3.46
C GLY A 245 0.78 -1.19 3.32
N LEU A 246 0.71 -0.20 4.22
CA LEU A 246 -0.32 0.84 4.17
C LEU A 246 -0.18 1.74 2.93
N MET A 247 1.05 2.03 2.49
CA MET A 247 1.29 2.75 1.24
C MET A 247 0.79 1.98 0.02
N ASN A 248 0.95 0.66 0.00
CA ASN A 248 0.41 -0.18 -1.06
C ASN A 248 -1.13 -0.15 -1.06
N CYS A 249 -1.78 -0.26 0.11
CA CYS A 249 -3.24 -0.12 0.21
C CYS A 249 -3.72 1.21 -0.37
N LYS A 250 -3.09 2.32 0.00
CA LYS A 250 -3.41 3.65 -0.56
C LYS A 250 -3.18 3.69 -2.08
N GLY A 251 -2.06 3.13 -2.56
CA GLY A 251 -1.73 3.09 -3.98
C GLY A 251 -2.73 2.28 -4.81
N ILE A 252 -3.22 1.16 -4.28
CA ILE A 252 -4.28 0.35 -4.88
C ILE A 252 -5.56 1.18 -4.98
N ILE A 253 -5.97 1.82 -3.89
CA ILE A 253 -7.17 2.67 -3.86
C ILE A 253 -7.06 3.84 -4.85
N GLU A 254 -5.91 4.51 -4.92
CA GLU A 254 -5.69 5.57 -5.93
C GLU A 254 -5.73 5.02 -7.37
N LYS A 255 -5.24 3.82 -7.61
CA LYS A 255 -5.33 3.16 -8.91
C LYS A 255 -6.79 2.88 -9.27
N TYR A 256 -7.59 2.35 -8.33
CA TYR A 256 -9.04 2.17 -8.55
C TYR A 256 -9.72 3.48 -8.94
N ARG A 257 -9.54 4.55 -8.17
CA ARG A 257 -10.16 5.86 -8.41
C ARG A 257 -9.87 6.45 -9.79
N LYS A 258 -8.74 6.06 -10.41
CA LYS A 258 -8.34 6.51 -11.75
C LYS A 258 -8.87 5.63 -12.88
N THR A 259 -9.56 4.54 -12.57
CA THR A 259 -10.02 3.57 -13.57
C THR A 259 -11.30 4.06 -14.29
N ASN A 260 -12.33 4.37 -13.53
CA ASN A 260 -13.58 4.94 -14.03
C ASN A 260 -14.43 5.51 -12.89
N ASP A 261 -15.60 6.08 -13.20
CA ASP A 261 -16.46 6.76 -12.22
C ASP A 261 -17.03 5.83 -11.15
N LEU A 262 -17.24 4.56 -11.44
CA LEU A 262 -17.70 3.57 -10.46
C LEU A 262 -16.76 3.48 -9.26
N PHE A 263 -15.45 3.62 -9.48
CA PHE A 263 -14.43 3.52 -8.45
C PHE A 263 -14.12 4.85 -7.72
N LYS A 264 -14.85 5.93 -7.99
CA LYS A 264 -14.71 7.18 -7.23
C LYS A 264 -15.09 7.04 -5.76
N VAL A 265 -15.92 6.05 -5.43
CA VAL A 265 -16.31 5.70 -4.05
C VAL A 265 -15.16 5.08 -3.24
N CYS A 266 -14.11 4.60 -3.92
CA CYS A 266 -12.96 3.99 -3.25
C CYS A 266 -12.26 4.99 -2.34
N LEU A 267 -12.01 4.57 -1.11
CA LEU A 267 -11.39 5.36 -0.06
C LEU A 267 -10.50 4.44 0.80
N PHE A 268 -9.43 4.96 1.33
CA PHE A 268 -8.65 4.36 2.42
C PHE A 268 -8.54 5.38 3.55
N ASN A 269 -8.85 4.96 4.77
CA ASN A 269 -8.81 5.86 5.93
C ASN A 269 -8.53 5.09 7.22
N VAL A 270 -8.26 5.83 8.31
CA VAL A 270 -8.03 5.33 9.65
C VAL A 270 -8.70 6.22 10.69
N GLU A 271 -9.31 5.59 11.66
CA GLU A 271 -9.80 6.20 12.89
C GLU A 271 -9.04 5.59 14.06
N SER A 272 -8.42 6.40 14.88
CA SER A 272 -7.58 5.92 15.98
C SER A 272 -7.42 6.97 17.07
N GLY A 273 -7.09 6.51 18.27
CA GLY A 273 -6.71 7.34 19.39
C GLY A 273 -5.76 6.59 20.30
N LEU A 274 -4.81 7.30 20.91
CA LEU A 274 -3.84 6.71 21.82
C LEU A 274 -4.55 5.94 22.96
N GLY A 275 -4.17 4.66 23.13
CA GLY A 275 -4.74 3.75 24.12
C GLY A 275 -6.16 3.28 23.82
N LYS A 276 -6.75 3.65 22.67
CA LYS A 276 -8.10 3.25 22.26
C LYS A 276 -8.14 2.27 21.11
N GLY A 277 -6.96 1.91 20.56
CA GLY A 277 -6.86 1.08 19.37
C GLY A 277 -7.04 1.86 18.07
N SER A 278 -7.19 1.11 16.97
CA SER A 278 -7.33 1.70 15.65
C SER A 278 -8.36 0.94 14.82
N ARG A 279 -9.07 1.66 13.96
CA ARG A 279 -9.92 1.12 12.90
C ARG A 279 -9.39 1.61 11.56
N PHE A 280 -8.76 0.71 10.82
CA PHE A 280 -8.38 0.93 9.42
C PHE A 280 -9.50 0.42 8.53
N TYR A 281 -9.87 1.18 7.50
CA TYR A 281 -10.90 0.76 6.58
C TYR A 281 -10.66 1.25 5.17
N PHE A 282 -11.24 0.54 4.23
CA PHE A 282 -11.27 0.95 2.83
C PHE A 282 -12.64 0.66 2.21
N ARG A 283 -12.97 1.42 1.17
CA ARG A 283 -14.24 1.33 0.45
C ARG A 283 -14.00 0.82 -0.97
N LEU A 284 -14.86 -0.08 -1.39
CA LEU A 284 -14.92 -0.62 -2.75
C LEU A 284 -16.36 -0.52 -3.26
N PRO A 285 -16.59 -0.47 -4.59
CA PRO A 285 -17.94 -0.50 -5.15
C PRO A 285 -18.71 -1.72 -4.71
N ALA A 286 -19.99 -1.56 -4.38
CA ALA A 286 -20.90 -2.65 -4.13
C ALA A 286 -21.06 -3.52 -5.39
N GLY A 287 -21.01 -4.85 -5.22
CA GLY A 287 -21.19 -5.80 -6.32
C GLY A 287 -22.62 -5.89 -6.82
N ILE A 288 -23.57 -5.64 -5.92
CA ILE A 288 -25.00 -5.54 -6.21
C ILE A 288 -25.49 -4.30 -5.46
N ARG A 289 -26.12 -3.36 -6.16
CA ARG A 289 -26.77 -2.23 -5.51
C ARG A 289 -27.93 -2.77 -4.67
N LYS A 290 -28.04 -2.37 -3.42
CA LYS A 290 -29.28 -2.56 -2.66
C LYS A 290 -30.36 -1.79 -3.42
N SER A 291 -31.27 -2.51 -4.07
CA SER A 291 -32.48 -1.89 -4.57
C SER A 291 -33.22 -1.34 -3.34
N VAL A 292 -33.43 -0.03 -3.31
CA VAL A 292 -34.40 0.57 -2.39
C VAL A 292 -35.71 -0.05 -2.79
N SER A 293 -36.20 -1.01 -1.98
CA SER A 293 -37.58 -1.48 -2.09
C SER A 293 -38.46 -0.30 -1.73
N VAL A 294 -38.85 0.46 -2.75
CA VAL A 294 -39.97 1.39 -2.63
C VAL A 294 -41.18 0.49 -2.40
N LEU A 295 -41.54 0.33 -1.12
CA LEU A 295 -42.80 -0.27 -0.74
C LEU A 295 -43.89 0.68 -1.25
N LEU A 296 -44.36 0.42 -2.48
CA LEU A 296 -45.53 1.07 -3.03
C LEU A 296 -46.68 0.54 -2.22
N VAL A 297 -47.02 1.24 -1.12
CA VAL A 297 -48.30 1.02 -0.44
C VAL A 297 -49.38 1.51 -1.39
N VAL A 298 -49.90 0.60 -2.19
CA VAL A 298 -51.14 0.81 -2.95
C VAL A 298 -52.25 0.79 -1.92
N LEU A 299 -52.69 1.97 -1.48
CA LEU A 299 -53.95 2.14 -0.78
C LEU A 299 -55.07 1.92 -1.78
N PHE A 300 -55.76 0.79 -1.65
CA PHE A 300 -57.11 0.59 -2.20
C PHE A 300 -58.14 1.13 -1.21
#